data_91a5cc3bf024a3b9f39c4f936e8c6378
#
_entry.id   91a5cc3bf024a3b9f39c4f936e8c6378
#
_cell.length_a   1.000
_cell.length_b   1.000
_cell.length_c   1.000
_cell.angle_alpha   90.00
_cell.angle_beta   90.00
_cell.angle_gamma   90.00
#
_symmetry.space_group_name_H-M   'P 1'
#
loop_
_entity.id
_entity.type
_entity.pdbx_description
1 polymer ?
#
loop_
_entity_poly.entity_id
_entity_poly.type
_entity_poly.pdbx_seq_one_letter_code
_entity_poly.pdbx_strand_id
1 'polypeptide(L)'
;NSPLAESSIVGTAVGMAVTGYKPVVEIQFGDYIWTAMMQIRNEVATMRYRSNNAWTCPMVIRVPVGGYIHGALCHSQSIDGYFIHLPGIYIAYPSCAADAKGLLKMACRMDDPVIFMEHKGLYRQGYAATEEPDSDYLLPFGKGRLVIEGDELTIVTWGAMVQKSMEAVQLLNLPDGLIEIIDLRTLNPIDLDLIESSIEKTSKVLVVHEDNITNGP
;
A
#
# COMPACT_ATOMS: atom_id res chain seq x y z
N ASN A 1 -12.19 1.22 -21.42
CA ASN A 1 -10.84 1.82 -21.36
C ASN A 1 -10.92 3.29 -21.71
N SER A 2 -10.20 4.13 -20.98
CA SER A 2 -10.01 5.54 -21.27
C SER A 2 -8.77 5.76 -22.14
N PRO A 3 -8.61 6.92 -22.78
CA PRO A 3 -7.32 7.33 -23.33
C PRO A 3 -6.24 7.38 -22.25
N LEU A 4 -4.98 7.22 -22.64
CA LEU A 4 -3.82 7.36 -21.75
C LEU A 4 -3.59 8.84 -21.41
N ALA A 5 -4.28 9.29 -20.37
CA ALA A 5 -4.17 10.66 -19.83
C ALA A 5 -4.52 10.60 -18.34
N GLU A 6 -3.54 10.35 -17.50
CA GLU A 6 -3.73 10.05 -16.07
C GLU A 6 -4.41 11.20 -15.32
N SER A 7 -4.10 12.45 -15.68
CA SER A 7 -4.81 13.62 -15.15
C SER A 7 -6.30 13.61 -15.46
N SER A 8 -6.66 13.17 -16.66
CA SER A 8 -8.08 13.05 -17.07
C SER A 8 -8.76 11.85 -16.39
N ILE A 9 -8.04 10.73 -16.24
CA ILE A 9 -8.54 9.53 -15.54
C ILE A 9 -8.91 9.91 -14.09
N VAL A 10 -7.98 10.50 -13.35
CA VAL A 10 -8.22 10.88 -11.96
C VAL A 10 -9.24 12.03 -11.86
N GLY A 11 -9.14 13.06 -12.71
CA GLY A 11 -10.08 14.19 -12.72
C GLY A 11 -11.53 13.77 -13.01
N THR A 12 -11.74 12.86 -13.96
CA THR A 12 -13.06 12.29 -14.23
C THR A 12 -13.58 11.49 -13.04
N ALA A 13 -12.72 10.69 -12.40
CA ALA A 13 -13.09 9.93 -11.21
C ALA A 13 -13.48 10.83 -10.04
N VAL A 14 -12.82 11.98 -9.84
CA VAL A 14 -13.24 12.99 -8.85
C VAL A 14 -14.66 13.44 -9.13
N GLY A 15 -14.98 13.79 -10.38
CA GLY A 15 -16.34 14.17 -10.77
C GLY A 15 -17.36 13.05 -10.51
N MET A 16 -17.02 11.82 -10.80
CA MET A 16 -17.86 10.66 -10.48
C MET A 16 -18.06 10.48 -8.98
N ALA A 17 -17.00 10.60 -8.20
CA ALA A 17 -17.06 10.43 -6.75
C ALA A 17 -17.98 11.46 -6.07
N VAL A 18 -17.87 12.74 -6.42
CA VAL A 18 -18.74 13.79 -5.85
C VAL A 18 -20.19 13.70 -6.31
N THR A 19 -20.47 12.96 -7.39
CA THR A 19 -21.85 12.69 -7.86
C THR A 19 -22.42 11.37 -7.30
N GLY A 20 -21.73 10.72 -6.36
CA GLY A 20 -22.23 9.56 -5.62
C GLY A 20 -21.78 8.18 -6.14
N TYR A 21 -20.90 8.15 -7.13
CA TYR A 21 -20.27 6.90 -7.55
C TYR A 21 -19.05 6.58 -6.68
N LYS A 22 -18.62 5.32 -6.69
CA LYS A 22 -17.34 4.86 -6.10
C LYS A 22 -16.43 4.33 -7.22
N PRO A 23 -15.75 5.22 -7.97
CA PRO A 23 -14.91 4.80 -9.07
C PRO A 23 -13.67 4.06 -8.60
N VAL A 24 -13.29 3.02 -9.33
CA VAL A 24 -12.00 2.35 -9.22
C VAL A 24 -11.27 2.60 -10.52
N VAL A 25 -10.20 3.36 -10.46
CA VAL A 25 -9.38 3.70 -11.63
C VAL A 25 -8.01 3.08 -11.51
N GLU A 26 -7.35 2.84 -12.64
CA GLU A 26 -6.02 2.28 -12.69
C GLU A 26 -5.08 3.22 -13.45
N ILE A 27 -3.93 3.49 -12.84
CA ILE A 27 -2.77 4.10 -13.48
C ILE A 27 -1.83 2.95 -13.85
N GLN A 28 -1.46 2.84 -15.11
CA GLN A 28 -0.78 1.67 -15.67
C GLN A 28 0.58 1.34 -15.00
N PHE A 29 1.33 2.36 -14.57
CA PHE A 29 2.59 2.25 -13.84
C PHE A 29 2.73 3.40 -12.84
N GLY A 30 3.35 3.14 -11.71
CA GLY A 30 3.65 4.16 -10.70
C GLY A 30 4.38 5.37 -11.26
N ASP A 31 5.28 5.13 -12.19
CA ASP A 31 6.06 6.15 -12.89
C ASP A 31 5.21 7.18 -13.67
N TYR A 32 3.98 6.84 -14.02
CA TYR A 32 3.10 7.72 -14.81
C TYR A 32 2.11 8.51 -13.95
N ILE A 33 2.02 8.21 -12.66
CA ILE A 33 1.08 8.88 -11.74
C ILE A 33 1.37 10.38 -11.60
N TRP A 34 2.59 10.81 -11.89
CA TRP A 34 3.02 12.20 -11.76
C TRP A 34 2.20 13.18 -12.60
N THR A 35 1.72 12.75 -13.75
CA THR A 35 0.86 13.61 -14.60
C THR A 35 -0.50 13.88 -13.95
N ALA A 36 -0.93 13.07 -12.98
CA ALA A 36 -2.16 13.22 -12.21
C ALA A 36 -1.95 13.85 -10.81
N MET A 37 -0.71 14.23 -10.44
CA MET A 37 -0.43 14.72 -9.09
C MET A 37 -1.23 15.95 -8.70
N MET A 38 -1.52 16.85 -9.64
CA MET A 38 -2.35 18.02 -9.36
C MET A 38 -3.77 17.61 -8.93
N GLN A 39 -4.36 16.63 -9.62
CA GLN A 39 -5.68 16.10 -9.28
C GLN A 39 -5.64 15.35 -7.95
N ILE A 40 -4.63 14.50 -7.74
CA ILE A 40 -4.50 13.72 -6.50
C ILE A 40 -4.27 14.64 -5.30
N ARG A 41 -3.26 15.50 -5.37
CA ARG A 41 -2.88 16.36 -4.25
C ARG A 41 -3.89 17.48 -3.98
N ASN A 42 -4.35 18.19 -5.01
CA ASN A 42 -5.15 19.39 -4.82
C ASN A 42 -6.65 19.10 -4.73
N GLU A 43 -7.13 18.04 -5.38
CA GLU A 43 -8.56 17.73 -5.40
C GLU A 43 -8.87 16.51 -4.51
N VAL A 44 -8.30 15.34 -4.81
CA VAL A 44 -8.64 14.09 -4.11
C VAL A 44 -8.30 14.18 -2.62
N ALA A 45 -7.05 14.50 -2.28
CA ALA A 45 -6.58 14.54 -0.90
C ALA A 45 -7.25 15.62 -0.05
N THR A 46 -7.67 16.73 -0.64
CA THR A 46 -8.17 17.89 0.09
C THR A 46 -9.69 18.06 0.06
N MET A 47 -10.41 17.25 -0.68
CA MET A 47 -11.85 17.42 -0.93
C MET A 47 -12.64 17.58 0.37
N ARG A 48 -12.48 16.67 1.31
CA ARG A 48 -13.17 16.69 2.59
C ARG A 48 -12.81 17.94 3.41
N TYR A 49 -11.54 18.29 3.48
CA TYR A 49 -11.05 19.46 4.22
C TYR A 49 -11.55 20.76 3.59
N ARG A 50 -11.38 20.95 2.28
CA ARG A 50 -11.79 22.21 1.59
C ARG A 50 -13.29 22.43 1.61
N SER A 51 -14.07 21.36 1.59
CA SER A 51 -15.53 21.45 1.62
C SER A 51 -16.12 21.50 3.04
N ASN A 52 -15.29 21.51 4.07
CA ASN A 52 -15.73 21.39 5.47
C ASN A 52 -16.65 20.18 5.70
N ASN A 53 -16.25 19.02 5.19
CA ASN A 53 -17.00 17.75 5.20
C ASN A 53 -18.31 17.75 4.35
N ALA A 54 -18.56 18.77 3.54
CA ALA A 54 -19.74 18.76 2.68
C ALA A 54 -19.64 17.70 1.56
N TRP A 55 -18.40 17.40 1.12
CA TRP A 55 -18.11 16.40 0.10
C TRP A 55 -17.04 15.43 0.56
N THR A 56 -17.19 14.17 0.14
CA THR A 56 -16.19 13.12 0.24
C THR A 56 -15.69 12.78 -1.17
N CYS A 57 -14.59 12.02 -1.25
CA CYS A 57 -14.06 11.57 -2.54
C CYS A 57 -13.81 10.05 -2.50
N PRO A 58 -14.90 9.23 -2.45
CA PRO A 58 -14.81 7.78 -2.33
C PRO A 58 -14.34 7.15 -3.63
N MET A 59 -13.04 7.08 -3.84
CA MET A 59 -12.44 6.49 -5.02
C MET A 59 -11.22 5.65 -4.68
N VAL A 60 -10.92 4.66 -5.52
CA VAL A 60 -9.71 3.86 -5.43
C VAL A 60 -8.86 4.12 -6.66
N ILE A 61 -7.60 4.49 -6.45
CA ILE A 61 -6.58 4.59 -7.49
C ILE A 61 -5.67 3.39 -7.35
N ARG A 62 -5.80 2.41 -8.24
CA ARG A 62 -4.92 1.26 -8.32
C ARG A 62 -3.68 1.64 -9.12
N VAL A 63 -2.52 1.25 -8.63
CA VAL A 63 -1.25 1.58 -9.29
C VAL A 63 -0.23 0.46 -9.09
N PRO A 64 0.25 -0.18 -10.19
CA PRO A 64 1.37 -1.10 -10.15
C PRO A 64 2.68 -0.37 -9.86
N VAL A 65 3.42 -0.84 -8.85
CA VAL A 65 4.67 -0.22 -8.36
C VAL A 65 5.79 -1.25 -8.24
N GLY A 66 6.98 -0.79 -7.85
CA GLY A 66 8.13 -1.61 -7.53
C GLY A 66 8.93 -2.10 -8.73
N GLY A 67 10.13 -2.62 -8.49
CA GLY A 67 10.99 -3.27 -9.47
C GLY A 67 10.38 -4.53 -10.05
N TYR A 68 11.15 -5.37 -10.70
CA TYR A 68 10.81 -6.68 -11.26
C TYR A 68 10.82 -6.77 -12.79
N ILE A 69 10.20 -5.84 -13.52
CA ILE A 69 10.14 -5.93 -15.00
C ILE A 69 11.40 -5.40 -15.70
N HIS A 70 12.36 -4.91 -14.94
CA HIS A 70 13.62 -4.33 -15.44
C HIS A 70 13.42 -3.19 -16.45
N GLY A 71 12.34 -2.41 -16.28
CA GLY A 71 12.00 -1.27 -17.12
C GLY A 71 12.80 0.00 -16.82
N ALA A 72 13.89 -0.09 -16.09
CA ALA A 72 14.74 1.01 -15.66
C ALA A 72 13.93 2.16 -15.01
N LEU A 73 14.20 3.40 -15.39
CA LEU A 73 13.58 4.59 -14.81
C LEU A 73 12.07 4.72 -15.08
N CYS A 74 11.54 4.02 -16.07
CA CYS A 74 10.18 4.28 -16.57
C CYS A 74 9.12 3.29 -16.11
N HIS A 75 9.49 2.18 -15.47
CA HIS A 75 8.53 1.13 -15.14
C HIS A 75 8.86 0.37 -13.85
N SER A 76 9.74 0.88 -13.01
CA SER A 76 10.28 0.12 -11.88
C SER A 76 10.38 0.94 -10.60
N GLN A 77 9.66 2.07 -10.51
CA GLN A 77 9.72 2.94 -9.35
C GLN A 77 8.84 2.41 -8.20
N SER A 78 9.37 2.54 -6.99
CA SER A 78 8.59 2.59 -5.76
C SER A 78 8.26 4.06 -5.48
N ILE A 79 7.03 4.33 -5.07
CA ILE A 79 6.49 5.69 -4.97
C ILE A 79 5.78 5.94 -3.64
N ASP A 80 5.86 5.00 -2.74
CA ASP A 80 5.16 5.00 -1.46
C ASP A 80 5.55 6.22 -0.60
N GLY A 81 6.83 6.59 -0.52
CA GLY A 81 7.30 7.76 0.21
C GLY A 81 6.63 9.07 -0.20
N TYR A 82 6.34 9.26 -1.49
CA TYR A 82 5.64 10.46 -1.97
C TYR A 82 4.20 10.56 -1.45
N PHE A 83 3.51 9.43 -1.35
CA PHE A 83 2.09 9.41 -0.98
C PHE A 83 1.88 9.32 0.52
N ILE A 84 2.80 8.72 1.27
CA ILE A 84 2.80 8.78 2.74
C ILE A 84 2.92 10.23 3.23
N HIS A 85 3.66 11.05 2.50
CA HIS A 85 3.79 12.48 2.80
C HIS A 85 2.52 13.30 2.50
N LEU A 86 1.52 12.72 1.85
CA LEU A 86 0.30 13.40 1.40
C LEU A 86 -0.88 13.12 2.33
N PRO A 87 -1.26 14.06 3.23
CA PRO A 87 -2.40 13.85 4.12
C PRO A 87 -3.73 13.82 3.35
N GLY A 88 -4.69 13.04 3.86
CA GLY A 88 -6.04 12.95 3.32
C GLY A 88 -6.26 11.79 2.34
N ILE A 89 -5.30 10.89 2.19
CA ILE A 89 -5.39 9.68 1.36
C ILE A 89 -5.01 8.46 2.18
N TYR A 90 -5.78 7.39 2.07
CA TYR A 90 -5.41 6.08 2.60
C TYR A 90 -4.49 5.35 1.62
N ILE A 91 -3.57 4.54 2.15
CA ILE A 91 -2.59 3.83 1.33
C ILE A 91 -2.59 2.35 1.72
N ALA A 92 -2.88 1.48 0.76
CA ALA A 92 -2.75 0.04 0.88
C ALA A 92 -1.57 -0.46 0.05
N TYR A 93 -0.82 -1.43 0.59
CA TYR A 93 0.29 -2.07 -0.10
C TYR A 93 0.41 -3.54 0.32
N PRO A 94 -0.49 -4.42 -0.16
CA PRO A 94 -0.54 -5.82 0.25
C PRO A 94 0.70 -6.61 -0.20
N SER A 95 1.04 -7.63 0.58
CA SER A 95 2.14 -8.57 0.30
C SER A 95 1.67 -9.92 -0.27
N CYS A 96 0.37 -10.22 -0.20
CA CYS A 96 -0.20 -11.49 -0.64
C CYS A 96 -1.63 -11.33 -1.18
N ALA A 97 -2.12 -12.39 -1.85
CA ALA A 97 -3.42 -12.36 -2.54
C ALA A 97 -4.62 -12.17 -1.60
N ALA A 98 -4.64 -12.81 -0.43
CA ALA A 98 -5.73 -12.65 0.54
C ALA A 98 -5.82 -11.21 1.05
N ASP A 99 -4.68 -10.61 1.41
CA ASP A 99 -4.63 -9.23 1.88
C ASP A 99 -5.04 -8.26 0.78
N ALA A 100 -4.61 -8.50 -0.46
CA ALA A 100 -5.04 -7.70 -1.62
C ALA A 100 -6.55 -7.73 -1.82
N LYS A 101 -7.18 -8.92 -1.74
CA LYS A 101 -8.64 -9.08 -1.82
C LYS A 101 -9.35 -8.33 -0.68
N GLY A 102 -8.92 -8.55 0.56
CA GLY A 102 -9.55 -7.95 1.75
C GLY A 102 -9.45 -6.43 1.76
N LEU A 103 -8.27 -5.89 1.50
CA LEU A 103 -8.01 -4.45 1.46
C LEU A 103 -8.73 -3.76 0.29
N LEU A 104 -8.72 -4.35 -0.92
CA LEU A 104 -9.41 -3.75 -2.07
C LEU A 104 -10.93 -3.71 -1.85
N LYS A 105 -11.50 -4.76 -1.31
CA LYS A 105 -12.92 -4.79 -0.96
C LYS A 105 -13.26 -3.77 0.11
N MET A 106 -12.38 -3.57 1.10
CA MET A 106 -12.55 -2.53 2.12
C MET A 106 -12.43 -1.14 1.50
N ALA A 107 -11.41 -0.89 0.67
CA ALA A 107 -11.21 0.37 -0.03
C ALA A 107 -12.44 0.82 -0.83
N CYS A 108 -13.08 -0.12 -1.55
CA CYS A 108 -14.32 0.16 -2.29
C CYS A 108 -15.53 0.53 -1.41
N ARG A 109 -15.46 0.28 -0.09
CA ARG A 109 -16.52 0.61 0.86
C ARG A 109 -16.28 1.92 1.62
N MET A 110 -15.04 2.38 1.62
CA MET A 110 -14.67 3.63 2.29
C MET A 110 -15.29 4.85 1.61
N ASP A 111 -15.44 5.92 2.37
CA ASP A 111 -15.92 7.22 1.88
C ASP A 111 -14.78 8.20 1.58
N ASP A 112 -13.55 7.80 1.87
CA ASP A 112 -12.34 8.56 1.62
C ASP A 112 -11.46 7.89 0.56
N PRO A 113 -10.59 8.65 -0.12
CA PRO A 113 -9.82 8.13 -1.23
C PRO A 113 -8.72 7.18 -0.79
N VAL A 114 -8.47 6.18 -1.61
CA VAL A 114 -7.43 5.17 -1.40
C VAL A 114 -6.49 5.11 -2.60
N ILE A 115 -5.18 5.16 -2.35
CA ILE A 115 -4.17 4.67 -3.29
C ILE A 115 -3.87 3.22 -2.94
N PHE A 116 -4.10 2.34 -3.90
CA PHE A 116 -3.91 0.91 -3.77
C PHE A 116 -2.69 0.49 -4.59
N MET A 117 -1.54 0.35 -3.90
CA MET A 117 -0.27 -0.01 -4.51
C MET A 117 -0.16 -1.51 -4.68
N GLU A 118 0.20 -1.94 -5.88
CA GLU A 118 0.31 -3.34 -6.25
C GLU A 118 1.72 -3.64 -6.74
N HIS A 119 2.51 -4.36 -5.95
CA HIS A 119 3.87 -4.69 -6.39
C HIS A 119 3.84 -5.69 -7.54
N LYS A 120 4.35 -5.28 -8.70
CA LYS A 120 4.33 -6.08 -9.95
C LYS A 120 4.99 -7.44 -9.81
N GLY A 121 6.05 -7.52 -9.01
CA GLY A 121 6.75 -8.76 -8.74
C GLY A 121 5.91 -9.83 -8.04
N LEU A 122 4.80 -9.45 -7.39
CA LEU A 122 3.94 -10.39 -6.66
C LEU A 122 2.86 -11.02 -7.53
N TYR A 123 2.49 -10.42 -8.66
CA TYR A 123 1.32 -10.84 -9.45
C TYR A 123 1.31 -12.31 -9.88
N ARG A 124 2.47 -12.92 -10.09
CA ARG A 124 2.59 -14.29 -10.61
C ARG A 124 3.49 -15.18 -9.77
N GLN A 125 3.77 -14.77 -8.54
CA GLN A 125 4.64 -15.54 -7.65
C GLN A 125 3.85 -16.49 -6.76
N GLY A 126 4.22 -17.76 -6.78
CA GLY A 126 3.56 -18.78 -5.97
C GLY A 126 3.62 -18.50 -4.47
N TYR A 127 4.67 -17.87 -3.98
CA TYR A 127 4.81 -17.50 -2.56
C TYR A 127 3.86 -16.36 -2.12
N ALA A 128 3.34 -15.58 -3.05
CA ALA A 128 2.34 -14.54 -2.78
C ALA A 128 0.90 -15.06 -2.93
N ALA A 129 0.72 -16.28 -3.44
CA ALA A 129 -0.57 -16.92 -3.52
C ALA A 129 -1.03 -17.37 -2.13
N THR A 130 -2.32 -17.30 -1.89
CA THR A 130 -2.98 -17.76 -0.67
C THR A 130 -4.24 -18.51 -1.05
N GLU A 131 -4.80 -19.29 -0.12
CA GLU A 131 -6.18 -19.73 -0.27
C GLU A 131 -7.09 -18.51 -0.44
N GLU A 132 -8.12 -18.66 -1.27
CA GLU A 132 -9.06 -17.57 -1.49
C GLU A 132 -9.96 -17.42 -0.26
N PRO A 133 -9.95 -16.26 0.42
CA PRO A 133 -10.84 -16.02 1.54
C PRO A 133 -12.31 -15.98 1.09
N ASP A 134 -13.21 -16.16 2.04
CA ASP A 134 -14.65 -16.08 1.80
C ASP A 134 -15.10 -14.76 1.17
N SER A 135 -16.32 -14.80 0.60
CA SER A 135 -16.92 -13.62 -0.02
C SER A 135 -17.04 -12.40 0.90
N ASP A 136 -17.17 -12.62 2.20
CA ASP A 136 -17.37 -11.58 3.20
C ASP A 136 -16.08 -11.09 3.86
N TYR A 137 -14.94 -11.69 3.49
CA TYR A 137 -13.64 -11.28 3.99
C TYR A 137 -13.33 -9.83 3.66
N LEU A 138 -13.09 -9.03 4.70
CA LEU A 138 -12.68 -7.63 4.65
C LEU A 138 -11.48 -7.44 5.57
N LEU A 139 -10.52 -6.66 5.13
CA LEU A 139 -9.36 -6.32 5.93
C LEU A 139 -9.37 -4.80 6.21
N PRO A 140 -9.48 -4.39 7.48
CA PRO A 140 -9.50 -2.98 7.83
C PRO A 140 -8.13 -2.34 7.62
N PHE A 141 -8.12 -1.07 7.25
CA PHE A 141 -6.92 -0.25 7.19
C PHE A 141 -6.38 0.01 8.60
N GLY A 142 -5.06 0.18 8.71
CA GLY A 142 -4.39 0.37 9.99
C GLY A 142 -4.23 -0.90 10.82
N LYS A 143 -4.31 -2.08 10.18
CA LYS A 143 -4.08 -3.38 10.84
C LYS A 143 -3.00 -4.16 10.11
N GLY A 144 -1.82 -4.20 10.74
CA GLY A 144 -0.68 -5.01 10.30
C GLY A 144 -0.90 -6.49 10.57
N ARG A 145 0.10 -7.28 10.20
CA ARG A 145 0.15 -8.72 10.45
C ARG A 145 1.52 -9.11 10.99
N LEU A 146 1.50 -9.85 12.08
CA LEU A 146 2.68 -10.57 12.55
C LEU A 146 2.90 -11.77 11.63
N VAL A 147 4.00 -11.78 10.88
CA VAL A 147 4.35 -12.82 9.89
C VAL A 147 5.22 -13.89 10.52
N ILE A 148 6.21 -13.48 11.30
CA ILE A 148 7.10 -14.34 12.09
C ILE A 148 7.18 -13.75 13.49
N GLU A 149 7.07 -14.60 14.52
CA GLU A 149 7.26 -14.20 15.90
C GLU A 149 8.75 -14.25 16.31
N GLY A 150 9.18 -13.28 17.10
CA GLY A 150 10.54 -13.20 17.62
C GLY A 150 10.66 -12.23 18.79
N ASP A 151 11.80 -12.22 19.49
CA ASP A 151 12.02 -11.46 20.72
C ASP A 151 13.31 -10.63 20.77
N GLU A 152 14.17 -10.67 19.72
CA GLU A 152 15.45 -9.96 19.70
C GLU A 152 15.52 -8.80 18.68
N LEU A 153 14.79 -8.90 17.56
CA LEU A 153 14.78 -7.90 16.49
C LEU A 153 13.43 -7.88 15.79
N THR A 154 12.84 -6.70 15.68
CA THR A 154 11.65 -6.46 14.84
C THR A 154 12.05 -5.97 13.46
N ILE A 155 11.57 -6.64 12.40
CA ILE A 155 11.60 -6.15 11.03
C ILE A 155 10.20 -5.63 10.69
N VAL A 156 10.10 -4.34 10.36
CA VAL A 156 8.87 -3.71 9.87
C VAL A 156 8.98 -3.55 8.36
N THR A 157 8.02 -4.08 7.61
CA THR A 157 8.09 -4.10 6.16
C THR A 157 6.71 -4.20 5.51
N TRP A 158 6.63 -4.13 4.17
CA TRP A 158 5.41 -4.23 3.39
C TRP A 158 5.67 -4.67 1.94
N GLY A 159 4.61 -5.02 1.22
CA GLY A 159 4.69 -5.40 -0.19
C GLY A 159 5.64 -6.57 -0.44
N ALA A 160 6.47 -6.48 -1.47
CA ALA A 160 7.41 -7.55 -1.81
C ALA A 160 8.53 -7.75 -0.79
N MET A 161 8.82 -6.73 0.03
CA MET A 161 9.89 -6.82 1.02
C MET A 161 9.54 -7.73 2.20
N VAL A 162 8.26 -8.05 2.41
CA VAL A 162 7.85 -9.08 3.38
C VAL A 162 8.48 -10.42 3.04
N GLN A 163 8.31 -10.88 1.80
CA GLN A 163 8.90 -12.13 1.33
C GLN A 163 10.43 -12.10 1.36
N LYS A 164 11.04 -10.97 0.96
CA LYS A 164 12.49 -10.80 0.98
C LYS A 164 13.06 -10.86 2.40
N SER A 165 12.35 -10.29 3.36
CA SER A 165 12.73 -10.37 4.78
C SER A 165 12.61 -11.81 5.30
N MET A 166 11.56 -12.53 4.93
CA MET A 166 11.42 -13.95 5.28
C MET A 166 12.56 -14.81 4.69
N GLU A 167 12.89 -14.61 3.43
CA GLU A 167 14.01 -15.29 2.75
C GLU A 167 15.34 -14.98 3.47
N ALA A 168 15.56 -13.72 3.83
CA ALA A 168 16.78 -13.31 4.54
C ALA A 168 16.91 -13.99 5.92
N VAL A 169 15.80 -14.04 6.69
CA VAL A 169 15.77 -14.73 7.99
C VAL A 169 16.10 -16.22 7.83
N GLN A 170 15.52 -16.88 6.82
CA GLN A 170 15.83 -18.29 6.54
C GLN A 170 17.31 -18.52 6.17
N LEU A 171 17.89 -17.63 5.36
CA LEU A 171 19.30 -17.71 4.95
C LEU A 171 20.29 -17.53 6.11
N LEU A 172 19.92 -16.78 7.13
CA LEU A 172 20.74 -16.59 8.32
C LEU A 172 20.91 -17.87 9.15
N ASN A 173 19.99 -18.84 8.98
CA ASN A 173 19.99 -20.10 9.71
C ASN A 173 20.18 -19.94 11.24
N LEU A 174 19.56 -18.90 11.78
CA LEU A 174 19.52 -18.62 13.22
C LEU A 174 18.48 -19.51 13.91
N PRO A 175 18.59 -19.69 15.25
CA PRO A 175 17.49 -20.29 16.00
C PRO A 175 16.17 -19.56 15.79
N ASP A 176 15.08 -20.30 15.77
CA ASP A 176 13.73 -19.72 15.69
C ASP A 176 13.46 -18.81 16.90
N GLY A 177 12.58 -17.83 16.69
CA GLY A 177 12.12 -16.93 17.75
C GLY A 177 13.03 -15.71 18.01
N LEU A 178 14.12 -15.51 17.26
CA LEU A 178 14.97 -14.32 17.41
C LEU A 178 14.48 -13.11 16.63
N ILE A 179 13.95 -13.32 15.43
CA ILE A 179 13.57 -12.25 14.51
C ILE A 179 12.05 -12.24 14.32
N GLU A 180 11.45 -11.10 14.62
CA GLU A 180 10.05 -10.83 14.37
C GLU A 180 9.88 -10.09 13.05
N ILE A 181 8.88 -10.46 12.23
CA ILE A 181 8.54 -9.74 10.99
C ILE A 181 7.11 -9.26 11.06
N ILE A 182 6.92 -7.96 10.88
CA ILE A 182 5.64 -7.28 10.76
C ILE A 182 5.42 -6.84 9.32
N ASP A 183 4.31 -7.28 8.73
CA ASP A 183 3.77 -6.77 7.47
C ASP A 183 2.75 -5.66 7.77
N LEU A 184 3.06 -4.44 7.38
CA LEU A 184 2.19 -3.28 7.64
C LEU A 184 0.87 -3.34 6.86
N ARG A 185 0.85 -3.95 5.66
CA ARG A 185 -0.34 -4.03 4.77
C ARG A 185 -0.88 -2.68 4.31
N THR A 186 -0.85 -1.68 5.19
CA THR A 186 -1.27 -0.29 4.92
C THR A 186 -0.23 0.68 5.44
N LEU A 187 0.03 1.73 4.66
CA LEU A 187 1.05 2.74 4.99
C LEU A 187 0.43 4.05 5.50
N ASN A 188 -0.87 4.22 5.29
CA ASN A 188 -1.63 5.29 5.91
C ASN A 188 -3.10 4.83 6.08
N PRO A 189 -3.58 4.63 7.32
CA PRO A 189 -2.80 4.62 8.56
C PRO A 189 -1.92 3.35 8.69
N ILE A 190 -0.85 3.45 9.47
CA ILE A 190 -0.05 2.30 9.92
C ILE A 190 -0.59 1.77 11.26
N ASP A 191 -0.32 0.51 11.57
CA ASP A 191 -0.64 -0.11 12.86
C ASP A 191 0.45 0.20 13.89
N LEU A 192 0.38 1.37 14.51
CA LEU A 192 1.34 1.79 15.52
C LEU A 192 1.32 0.89 16.76
N ASP A 193 0.12 0.46 17.19
CA ASP A 193 -0.02 -0.41 18.37
C ASP A 193 0.77 -1.72 18.20
N LEU A 194 0.70 -2.32 17.00
CA LEU A 194 1.44 -3.54 16.68
C LEU A 194 2.95 -3.28 16.67
N ILE A 195 3.40 -2.17 16.09
CA ILE A 195 4.81 -1.80 16.02
C ILE A 195 5.35 -1.52 17.43
N GLU A 196 4.65 -0.72 18.23
CA GLU A 196 5.05 -0.37 19.58
C GLU A 196 5.16 -1.60 20.47
N SER A 197 4.15 -2.48 20.47
CA SER A 197 4.18 -3.71 21.26
C SER A 197 5.33 -4.64 20.88
N SER A 198 5.68 -4.69 19.61
CA SER A 198 6.82 -5.47 19.12
C SER A 198 8.15 -4.87 19.57
N ILE A 199 8.32 -3.54 19.45
CA ILE A 199 9.55 -2.84 19.86
C ILE A 199 9.76 -2.91 21.37
N GLU A 200 8.70 -2.82 22.16
CA GLU A 200 8.77 -3.00 23.61
C GLU A 200 9.35 -4.37 23.99
N LYS A 201 9.04 -5.40 23.21
CA LYS A 201 9.54 -6.75 23.38
C LYS A 201 11.00 -6.91 22.89
N THR A 202 11.29 -6.47 21.67
CA THR A 202 12.56 -6.75 20.98
C THR A 202 13.63 -5.67 21.22
N SER A 203 13.25 -4.46 21.59
CA SER A 203 14.13 -3.29 21.80
C SER A 203 14.99 -2.90 20.59
N LYS A 204 14.77 -3.51 19.43
CA LYS A 204 15.50 -3.24 18.18
C LYS A 204 14.53 -3.29 17.00
N VAL A 205 14.65 -2.33 16.11
CA VAL A 205 13.83 -2.27 14.91
C VAL A 205 14.66 -2.04 13.66
N LEU A 206 14.30 -2.73 12.59
CA LEU A 206 14.81 -2.56 11.24
C LEU A 206 13.63 -2.32 10.31
N VAL A 207 13.59 -1.17 9.64
CA VAL A 207 12.60 -0.90 8.60
C VAL A 207 13.18 -1.30 7.25
N VAL A 208 12.46 -2.13 6.50
CA VAL A 208 12.90 -2.66 5.20
C VAL A 208 11.88 -2.28 4.14
N HIS A 209 12.32 -1.51 3.16
CA HIS A 209 11.48 -1.10 2.02
C HIS A 209 12.28 -1.02 0.72
N GLU A 210 11.58 -0.93 -0.42
CA GLU A 210 12.19 -0.89 -1.75
C GLU A 210 12.33 0.54 -2.30
N ASP A 211 11.73 1.53 -1.65
CA ASP A 211 11.81 2.92 -2.08
C ASP A 211 13.22 3.51 -1.90
N ASN A 212 13.45 4.69 -2.45
CA ASN A 212 14.75 5.35 -2.39
C ASN A 212 15.16 5.62 -0.93
N ILE A 213 16.47 5.56 -0.65
CA ILE A 213 17.01 5.96 0.66
C ILE A 213 16.82 7.46 0.93
N THR A 214 16.70 8.26 -0.13
CA THR A 214 16.43 9.70 -0.03
C THR A 214 14.92 9.92 0.05
N ASN A 215 14.42 10.36 1.22
CA ASN A 215 13.00 10.56 1.51
C ASN A 215 12.13 9.31 1.29
N GLY A 216 12.67 8.13 1.51
CA GLY A 216 11.86 6.92 1.65
C GLY A 216 10.98 6.98 2.91
N PRO A 217 9.99 6.09 3.02
CA PRO A 217 9.11 5.98 4.18
C PRO A 217 9.82 5.77 5.49
#